data_c19e82c148e0e469107aa9538965de48
#
_entry.id   c19e82c148e0e469107aa9538965de48
#
_cell.length_a   1.000
_cell.length_b   1.000
_cell.length_c   1.000
_cell.angle_alpha   90.00
_cell.angle_beta   90.00
_cell.angle_gamma   90.00
#
_symmetry.space_group_name_H-M   'P 1'
#
loop_
_entity.id
_entity.type
_entity.pdbx_description
1 polymer ?
#
loop_
_entity_poly.entity_id
_entity_poly.type
_entity_poly.pdbx_seq_one_letter_code
_entity_poly.pdbx_strand_id
1 'polypeptide(L)'
;MAGNILTPNLIWKNFQPLTKPIAKSIYTVKKDGLIFNRFYLNGLTVNGKEISIFACITEFDNQEIKPLVVSVHSFGLDTINDIDFELIKQGYAVMSIDFAGEESNKENYTKYSAGLEYANYQNAKAQLYTIEHEVGDSCWYVWTSVMKYSLRYVASLKNYSNIGVLAFGHPSTIAWQAVATEENVSCAVFGFNAGWKSYDNYFKYSTTSEPLFSSDVLKFVAGVEVQSYVAHVSCPVLLLSSTNSREFDLDRAYATISRINEKIYSNVNYSVNYRDVLDKASYDDLVQFFKVFLKKEGKRTDLSKDIDVKTEVKNGKVEITVSTKEEDFKSLCLYCAEEQLDPAKRSWEKLKEYSNPKKGVYLFEYIPYKDSKIAFFFAKMENRNGFTTCSDVVAKRFEATASQVQLKQNIIYSSRIKGNESAFAPFDENFALAKELDVNANGQIKKVKGALGFYGITNEYGLITFKIGQSKYHPSEQAMLMFDAYLPNGGEVSVSLVADVDGSFKTYTAKFNVVSGNIWHNLKVSLKSFKTEEGMSLKSYEKVCALGFSSNSKYVINNVLWV
;
A
#
# COMPACT_ATOMS: atom_id res chain seq x y z
N MET A 1 39.05 0.83 1.85
CA MET A 1 38.70 2.25 2.16
C MET A 1 37.18 2.31 2.31
N ALA A 2 36.66 2.90 3.37
CA ALA A 2 35.22 3.11 3.48
C ALA A 2 34.80 4.04 2.32
N GLY A 3 33.92 3.58 1.44
CA GLY A 3 33.40 4.40 0.34
C GLY A 3 32.66 5.63 0.86
N ASN A 4 32.59 6.69 0.07
CA ASN A 4 31.94 7.94 0.45
C ASN A 4 30.41 7.76 0.56
N ILE A 5 29.82 8.39 1.58
CA ILE A 5 28.36 8.55 1.66
C ILE A 5 27.98 9.67 0.69
N LEU A 6 27.28 9.32 -0.39
CA LEU A 6 26.87 10.27 -1.42
C LEU A 6 25.38 10.61 -1.30
N THR A 7 25.05 11.88 -1.47
CA THR A 7 23.67 12.36 -1.54
C THR A 7 23.14 12.36 -2.98
N PRO A 8 21.81 12.44 -3.22
CA PRO A 8 21.23 12.45 -4.55
C PRO A 8 21.90 13.42 -5.54
N ASN A 9 22.16 14.64 -5.11
CA ASN A 9 22.81 15.66 -5.95
C ASN A 9 24.20 15.27 -6.40
N LEU A 10 24.97 14.59 -5.56
CA LEU A 10 26.33 14.13 -5.91
C LEU A 10 26.27 12.91 -6.83
N ILE A 11 25.33 12.00 -6.58
CA ILE A 11 25.16 10.77 -7.38
C ILE A 11 24.75 11.12 -8.81
N TRP A 12 23.79 12.02 -8.99
CA TRP A 12 23.16 12.31 -10.27
C TRP A 12 23.78 13.51 -11.01
N LYS A 13 24.70 14.26 -10.38
CA LYS A 13 25.35 15.46 -10.95
C LYS A 13 25.91 15.24 -12.36
N ASN A 14 26.52 14.09 -12.59
CA ASN A 14 27.22 13.78 -13.81
C ASN A 14 26.46 12.76 -14.68
N PHE A 15 25.20 12.46 -14.36
CA PHE A 15 24.37 11.58 -15.19
C PHE A 15 24.01 12.27 -16.49
N GLN A 16 24.86 12.12 -17.49
CA GLN A 16 24.69 12.63 -18.83
C GLN A 16 24.81 11.46 -19.81
N PRO A 17 23.70 10.86 -20.27
CA PRO A 17 23.77 9.86 -21.33
C PRO A 17 24.44 10.46 -22.57
N LEU A 18 25.42 9.76 -23.11
CA LEU A 18 26.25 10.23 -24.23
C LEU A 18 25.44 10.41 -25.51
N THR A 19 24.32 9.70 -25.64
CA THR A 19 23.45 9.72 -26.83
C THR A 19 22.01 9.97 -26.46
N LYS A 20 21.25 10.52 -27.43
CA LYS A 20 19.78 10.59 -27.31
C LYS A 20 19.20 9.19 -27.39
N PRO A 21 18.10 8.88 -26.67
CA PRO A 21 17.45 7.57 -26.75
C PRO A 21 17.03 7.26 -28.19
N ILE A 22 17.39 6.07 -28.65
CA ILE A 22 17.06 5.54 -29.98
C ILE A 22 16.16 4.34 -29.80
N ALA A 23 14.88 4.46 -30.18
CA ALA A 23 13.96 3.35 -30.16
C ALA A 23 14.14 2.46 -31.40
N LYS A 24 14.33 1.16 -31.19
CA LYS A 24 14.30 0.15 -32.23
C LYS A 24 13.05 -0.69 -32.05
N SER A 25 12.06 -0.51 -32.92
CA SER A 25 10.83 -1.32 -32.88
C SER A 25 11.15 -2.80 -33.05
N ILE A 26 10.51 -3.65 -32.26
CA ILE A 26 10.53 -5.10 -32.37
C ILE A 26 9.31 -5.51 -33.18
N TYR A 27 8.13 -5.18 -32.68
CA TYR A 27 6.85 -5.37 -33.36
C TYR A 27 5.76 -4.48 -32.77
N THR A 28 4.75 -4.22 -33.59
CA THR A 28 3.54 -3.51 -33.19
C THR A 28 2.35 -4.44 -33.41
N VAL A 29 1.54 -4.63 -32.37
CA VAL A 29 0.30 -5.43 -32.45
C VAL A 29 -0.90 -4.49 -32.26
N LYS A 30 -1.90 -4.64 -33.13
CA LYS A 30 -3.21 -4.00 -32.97
C LYS A 30 -4.22 -5.04 -32.58
N LYS A 31 -4.83 -4.86 -31.42
CA LYS A 31 -5.85 -5.77 -30.89
C LYS A 31 -6.87 -5.01 -30.05
N ASP A 32 -8.17 -5.30 -30.27
CA ASP A 32 -9.30 -4.74 -29.50
C ASP A 32 -9.30 -3.19 -29.43
N GLY A 33 -8.87 -2.51 -30.54
CA GLY A 33 -8.77 -1.05 -30.63
C GLY A 33 -7.56 -0.46 -29.93
N LEU A 34 -6.65 -1.28 -29.43
CA LEU A 34 -5.39 -0.89 -28.82
C LEU A 34 -4.20 -1.14 -29.72
N ILE A 35 -3.17 -0.32 -29.58
CA ILE A 35 -1.85 -0.51 -30.16
C ILE A 35 -0.89 -0.88 -29.04
N PHE A 36 -0.16 -2.00 -29.21
CA PHE A 36 0.93 -2.45 -28.36
C PHE A 36 2.23 -2.28 -29.16
N ASN A 37 2.99 -1.27 -28.83
CA ASN A 37 4.26 -0.98 -29.50
C ASN A 37 5.43 -1.39 -28.63
N ARG A 38 6.10 -2.50 -28.98
CA ARG A 38 7.25 -3.05 -28.24
C ARG A 38 8.54 -2.69 -28.95
N PHE A 39 9.52 -2.23 -28.17
CA PHE A 39 10.78 -1.74 -28.70
C PHE A 39 11.92 -1.84 -27.69
N TYR A 40 13.14 -1.75 -28.22
CA TYR A 40 14.34 -1.53 -27.42
C TYR A 40 14.73 -0.05 -27.46
N LEU A 41 15.04 0.55 -26.28
CA LEU A 41 15.75 1.81 -26.20
C LEU A 41 17.25 1.53 -26.07
N ASN A 42 18.01 2.03 -27.03
CA ASN A 42 19.46 1.87 -27.10
C ASN A 42 20.16 3.22 -26.84
N GLY A 43 21.44 3.18 -26.49
CA GLY A 43 22.27 4.35 -26.28
C GLY A 43 22.49 4.72 -24.82
N LEU A 44 21.89 4.00 -23.86
CA LEU A 44 22.21 4.16 -22.45
C LEU A 44 23.52 3.43 -22.13
N THR A 45 24.48 4.13 -21.52
CA THR A 45 25.72 3.58 -21.00
C THR A 45 25.80 3.87 -19.50
N VAL A 46 26.00 2.83 -18.69
CA VAL A 46 26.21 2.93 -17.24
C VAL A 46 27.54 2.26 -16.90
N ASN A 47 28.40 2.94 -16.16
CA ASN A 47 29.74 2.46 -15.79
C ASN A 47 30.56 1.96 -17.02
N GLY A 48 30.45 2.68 -18.15
CA GLY A 48 31.13 2.33 -19.41
C GLY A 48 30.51 1.14 -20.15
N LYS A 49 29.39 0.62 -19.75
CA LYS A 49 28.71 -0.55 -20.33
C LYS A 49 27.34 -0.18 -20.89
N GLU A 50 27.03 -0.68 -22.07
CA GLU A 50 25.77 -0.43 -22.75
C GLU A 50 24.63 -1.24 -22.17
N ILE A 51 23.42 -0.63 -22.18
CA ILE A 51 22.16 -1.25 -21.78
C ILE A 51 21.15 -1.05 -22.92
N SER A 52 20.48 -2.13 -23.34
CA SER A 52 19.35 -2.08 -24.26
C SER A 52 18.06 -2.29 -23.46
N ILE A 53 17.28 -1.23 -23.27
CA ILE A 53 16.09 -1.25 -22.41
C ILE A 53 14.89 -1.77 -23.20
N PHE A 54 14.25 -2.83 -22.71
CA PHE A 54 13.00 -3.33 -23.26
C PHE A 54 11.81 -2.58 -22.67
N ALA A 55 10.95 -2.06 -23.54
CA ALA A 55 9.76 -1.31 -23.14
C ALA A 55 8.57 -1.56 -24.08
N CYS A 56 7.36 -1.27 -23.58
CA CYS A 56 6.13 -1.31 -24.34
C CYS A 56 5.33 -0.04 -24.10
N ILE A 57 4.85 0.61 -25.18
CA ILE A 57 3.83 1.65 -25.10
C ILE A 57 2.50 1.05 -25.58
N THR A 58 1.47 1.18 -24.74
CA THR A 58 0.11 0.75 -25.07
C THR A 58 -0.84 1.92 -24.99
N GLU A 59 -1.67 2.07 -26.02
CA GLU A 59 -2.63 3.17 -26.13
C GLU A 59 -3.79 2.81 -27.07
N PHE A 60 -4.86 3.60 -27.08
CA PHE A 60 -5.88 3.47 -28.11
C PHE A 60 -5.36 3.83 -29.50
N ASP A 61 -5.78 3.07 -30.53
CA ASP A 61 -5.46 3.30 -31.94
C ASP A 61 -6.24 4.50 -32.48
N ASN A 62 -5.82 5.71 -32.09
CA ASN A 62 -6.37 6.97 -32.61
C ASN A 62 -5.23 8.01 -32.78
N GLN A 63 -5.52 9.12 -33.48
CA GLN A 63 -4.55 10.17 -33.79
C GLN A 63 -4.50 11.30 -32.74
N GLU A 64 -5.12 11.11 -31.58
CA GLU A 64 -5.16 12.15 -30.54
C GLU A 64 -3.84 12.25 -29.79
N ILE A 65 -3.43 13.49 -29.46
CA ILE A 65 -2.32 13.73 -28.54
C ILE A 65 -2.81 13.43 -27.13
N LYS A 66 -2.18 12.46 -26.48
CA LYS A 66 -2.56 11.95 -25.16
C LYS A 66 -1.52 12.29 -24.11
N PRO A 67 -1.90 12.41 -22.83
CA PRO A 67 -0.94 12.30 -21.75
C PRO A 67 -0.45 10.85 -21.63
N LEU A 68 0.82 10.68 -21.25
CA LEU A 68 1.44 9.37 -21.09
C LEU A 68 1.81 9.13 -19.63
N VAL A 69 1.51 7.93 -19.14
CA VAL A 69 1.92 7.45 -17.81
C VAL A 69 3.05 6.42 -17.98
N VAL A 70 4.19 6.69 -17.38
CA VAL A 70 5.24 5.66 -17.20
C VAL A 70 4.90 4.87 -15.95
N SER A 71 4.62 3.57 -16.14
CA SER A 71 4.10 2.68 -15.12
C SER A 71 5.13 1.66 -14.69
N VAL A 72 5.33 1.53 -13.36
CA VAL A 72 6.32 0.62 -12.74
C VAL A 72 5.65 -0.13 -11.59
N HIS A 73 5.25 -1.38 -11.83
CA HIS A 73 4.58 -2.22 -10.82
C HIS A 73 5.41 -3.39 -10.33
N SER A 74 6.29 -3.89 -11.19
CA SER A 74 7.21 -4.97 -10.88
C SER A 74 8.56 -4.70 -11.52
N PHE A 75 9.57 -5.49 -11.18
CA PHE A 75 10.85 -5.40 -11.85
C PHE A 75 10.80 -5.97 -13.27
N GLY A 76 9.90 -6.90 -13.58
CA GLY A 76 9.72 -7.46 -14.90
C GLY A 76 8.52 -6.88 -15.65
N LEU A 77 8.63 -6.82 -16.98
CA LEU A 77 7.54 -6.42 -17.87
C LEU A 77 6.85 -7.68 -18.40
N ASP A 78 5.75 -8.09 -17.79
CA ASP A 78 4.99 -9.24 -18.27
C ASP A 78 3.81 -8.82 -19.15
N THR A 79 2.90 -8.06 -18.58
CA THR A 79 1.66 -7.62 -19.21
C THR A 79 1.28 -6.26 -18.68
N ILE A 80 0.32 -5.62 -19.34
CA ILE A 80 -0.39 -4.47 -18.78
C ILE A 80 -1.23 -4.99 -17.61
N ASN A 81 -1.09 -4.38 -16.45
CA ASN A 81 -1.94 -4.70 -15.31
C ASN A 81 -3.31 -4.01 -15.40
N ASP A 82 -4.22 -4.35 -14.48
CA ASP A 82 -5.57 -3.82 -14.50
C ASP A 82 -5.63 -2.30 -14.33
N ILE A 83 -4.74 -1.70 -13.53
CA ILE A 83 -4.66 -0.24 -13.37
C ILE A 83 -4.23 0.43 -14.67
N ASP A 84 -3.20 -0.09 -15.32
CA ASP A 84 -2.72 0.42 -16.60
C ASP A 84 -3.85 0.35 -17.64
N PHE A 85 -4.58 -0.76 -17.67
CA PHE A 85 -5.70 -0.95 -18.59
C PHE A 85 -6.84 0.05 -18.32
N GLU A 86 -7.17 0.30 -17.06
CA GLU A 86 -8.17 1.32 -16.70
C GLU A 86 -7.70 2.74 -17.06
N LEU A 87 -6.42 3.07 -16.89
CA LEU A 87 -5.86 4.33 -17.35
C LEU A 87 -5.96 4.48 -18.87
N ILE A 88 -5.68 3.41 -19.63
CA ILE A 88 -5.83 3.42 -21.09
C ILE A 88 -7.30 3.68 -21.46
N LYS A 89 -8.27 3.02 -20.84
CA LYS A 89 -9.70 3.29 -21.02
C LYS A 89 -10.08 4.74 -20.74
N GLN A 90 -9.37 5.38 -19.83
CA GLN A 90 -9.54 6.80 -19.51
C GLN A 90 -8.85 7.73 -20.54
N GLY A 91 -8.20 7.20 -21.58
CA GLY A 91 -7.56 7.96 -22.65
C GLY A 91 -6.11 8.38 -22.36
N TYR A 92 -5.42 7.67 -21.49
CA TYR A 92 -3.97 7.79 -21.32
C TYR A 92 -3.24 6.81 -22.25
N ALA A 93 -2.02 7.15 -22.65
CA ALA A 93 -1.04 6.15 -23.09
C ALA A 93 -0.28 5.64 -21.87
N VAL A 94 0.12 4.39 -21.87
CA VAL A 94 0.91 3.79 -20.78
C VAL A 94 2.19 3.20 -21.36
N MET A 95 3.33 3.55 -20.76
CA MET A 95 4.63 2.95 -21.04
C MET A 95 5.06 2.10 -19.86
N SER A 96 5.28 0.81 -20.10
CA SER A 96 5.86 -0.13 -19.15
C SER A 96 7.29 -0.46 -19.51
N ILE A 97 8.17 -0.69 -18.51
CA ILE A 97 9.61 -0.88 -18.67
C ILE A 97 10.01 -2.17 -17.94
N ASP A 98 10.80 -3.02 -18.58
CA ASP A 98 11.43 -4.14 -17.91
C ASP A 98 12.71 -3.71 -17.20
N PHE A 99 12.78 -3.95 -15.89
CA PHE A 99 13.96 -3.71 -15.06
C PHE A 99 14.68 -5.00 -14.63
N ALA A 100 13.99 -6.13 -14.68
CA ALA A 100 14.55 -7.39 -14.19
C ALA A 100 15.68 -7.92 -15.07
N GLY A 101 15.59 -7.72 -16.39
CA GLY A 101 16.52 -8.30 -17.34
C GLY A 101 16.18 -9.75 -17.67
N GLU A 102 17.20 -10.56 -17.93
CA GLU A 102 17.06 -11.95 -18.38
C GLU A 102 16.39 -12.83 -17.33
N GLU A 103 15.27 -13.44 -17.72
CA GLU A 103 14.53 -14.43 -16.95
C GLU A 103 14.10 -15.58 -17.87
N SER A 104 14.09 -16.80 -17.34
CA SER A 104 13.93 -18.04 -18.09
C SER A 104 12.68 -18.14 -18.98
N ASN A 105 11.66 -17.34 -18.71
CA ASN A 105 10.37 -17.37 -19.41
C ASN A 105 10.12 -16.16 -20.30
N LYS A 106 11.10 -15.27 -20.50
CA LYS A 106 10.95 -14.05 -21.30
C LYS A 106 11.68 -14.16 -22.63
N GLU A 107 10.97 -13.91 -23.72
CA GLU A 107 11.56 -13.78 -25.06
C GLU A 107 12.29 -12.44 -25.23
N ASN A 108 11.73 -11.37 -24.67
CA ASN A 108 12.29 -10.03 -24.75
C ASN A 108 12.42 -9.45 -23.34
N TYR A 109 13.60 -8.89 -23.05
CA TYR A 109 13.95 -8.33 -21.75
C TYR A 109 15.03 -7.26 -21.89
N THR A 110 15.20 -6.43 -20.88
CA THR A 110 16.28 -5.43 -20.84
C THR A 110 17.65 -6.14 -20.80
N LYS A 111 18.50 -5.83 -21.76
CA LYS A 111 19.82 -6.45 -21.92
C LYS A 111 20.86 -5.63 -21.17
N TYR A 112 21.26 -6.13 -20.02
CA TYR A 112 22.38 -5.58 -19.26
C TYR A 112 23.69 -6.17 -19.76
N SER A 113 24.77 -5.35 -19.85
CA SER A 113 26.08 -5.83 -20.19
C SER A 113 26.74 -6.57 -19.03
N ALA A 114 27.69 -7.44 -19.34
CA ALA A 114 28.49 -8.18 -18.34
C ALA A 114 29.11 -7.24 -17.30
N GLY A 115 29.02 -7.62 -16.03
CA GLY A 115 29.39 -6.80 -14.87
C GLY A 115 28.32 -5.85 -14.39
N LEU A 116 27.09 -5.92 -14.95
CA LEU A 116 25.87 -5.34 -14.44
C LEU A 116 24.84 -6.43 -14.12
N GLU A 117 25.29 -7.65 -13.85
CA GLU A 117 24.44 -8.83 -13.60
C GLU A 117 23.57 -8.64 -12.36
N TYR A 118 24.08 -7.90 -11.37
CA TYR A 118 23.33 -7.53 -10.18
C TYR A 118 22.15 -6.58 -10.49
N ALA A 119 22.08 -6.02 -11.67
CA ALA A 119 20.92 -5.25 -12.11
C ALA A 119 19.70 -6.13 -12.41
N ASN A 120 19.91 -7.44 -12.65
CA ASN A 120 18.83 -8.41 -12.64
C ASN A 120 18.29 -8.58 -11.22
N TYR A 121 16.95 -8.52 -11.07
CA TYR A 121 16.30 -8.59 -9.75
C TYR A 121 16.68 -9.85 -8.95
N GLN A 122 16.82 -10.99 -9.60
CA GLN A 122 17.19 -12.23 -8.94
C GLN A 122 18.59 -12.17 -8.33
N ASN A 123 19.53 -11.56 -9.03
CA ASN A 123 20.92 -11.39 -8.58
C ASN A 123 21.04 -10.26 -7.54
N ALA A 124 20.16 -9.27 -7.59
CA ALA A 124 20.19 -8.10 -6.72
C ALA A 124 19.62 -8.34 -5.31
N LYS A 125 18.89 -9.42 -5.07
CA LYS A 125 18.16 -9.65 -3.80
C LYS A 125 19.00 -9.47 -2.54
N ALA A 126 20.22 -9.98 -2.51
CA ALA A 126 21.12 -9.87 -1.36
C ALA A 126 21.71 -8.45 -1.16
N GLN A 127 21.55 -7.57 -2.15
CA GLN A 127 22.16 -6.23 -2.19
C GLN A 127 21.13 -5.11 -2.20
N LEU A 128 19.85 -5.43 -1.96
CA LEU A 128 18.79 -4.44 -2.08
C LEU A 128 18.87 -3.33 -1.03
N TYR A 129 19.38 -3.60 0.18
CA TYR A 129 19.32 -2.66 1.30
C TYR A 129 20.68 -2.31 1.90
N THR A 130 21.74 -2.66 1.20
CA THR A 130 23.12 -2.35 1.58
C THR A 130 23.96 -1.95 0.36
N ILE A 131 24.93 -1.06 0.57
CA ILE A 131 25.87 -0.61 -0.47
C ILE A 131 27.30 -0.89 0.01
N GLU A 132 27.90 -1.97 -0.47
CA GLU A 132 29.24 -2.37 -0.04
C GLU A 132 30.32 -1.38 -0.50
N HIS A 133 30.26 -0.92 -1.75
CA HIS A 133 31.25 -0.01 -2.33
C HIS A 133 30.68 1.40 -2.49
N GLU A 134 30.25 1.74 -3.70
CA GLU A 134 29.65 3.03 -4.02
C GLU A 134 28.22 2.87 -4.57
N VAL A 135 27.37 3.87 -4.38
CA VAL A 135 25.99 3.85 -4.88
C VAL A 135 25.95 3.68 -6.40
N GLY A 136 26.92 4.24 -7.14
CA GLY A 136 27.04 4.10 -8.59
C GLY A 136 27.22 2.65 -9.06
N ASP A 137 27.68 1.75 -8.18
CA ASP A 137 27.87 0.33 -8.48
C ASP A 137 26.64 -0.51 -8.10
N SER A 138 25.62 0.09 -7.49
CA SER A 138 24.43 -0.62 -7.02
C SER A 138 23.42 -0.89 -8.14
N CYS A 139 22.61 -1.94 -7.96
CA CYS A 139 21.46 -2.22 -8.83
C CYS A 139 20.49 -1.03 -8.90
N TRP A 140 20.31 -0.31 -7.79
CA TRP A 140 19.44 0.88 -7.72
C TRP A 140 19.90 1.99 -8.66
N TYR A 141 21.21 2.26 -8.74
CA TYR A 141 21.75 3.25 -9.66
C TYR A 141 21.51 2.84 -11.12
N VAL A 142 21.74 1.56 -11.46
CA VAL A 142 21.52 1.04 -12.80
C VAL A 142 20.04 1.12 -13.19
N TRP A 143 19.14 0.64 -12.35
CA TRP A 143 17.70 0.70 -12.61
C TRP A 143 17.18 2.13 -12.70
N THR A 144 17.63 3.01 -11.80
CA THR A 144 17.24 4.42 -11.86
C THR A 144 17.78 5.10 -13.13
N SER A 145 18.97 4.73 -13.60
CA SER A 145 19.50 5.18 -14.89
C SER A 145 18.59 4.74 -16.05
N VAL A 146 18.12 3.50 -16.03
CA VAL A 146 17.12 2.98 -16.99
C VAL A 146 15.84 3.81 -16.97
N MET A 147 15.30 4.06 -15.78
CA MET A 147 14.08 4.87 -15.62
C MET A 147 14.27 6.31 -16.13
N LYS A 148 15.34 6.98 -15.73
CA LYS A 148 15.68 8.35 -16.16
C LYS A 148 15.82 8.44 -17.68
N TYR A 149 16.51 7.49 -18.27
CA TYR A 149 16.70 7.43 -19.73
C TYR A 149 15.38 7.23 -20.46
N SER A 150 14.51 6.38 -19.93
CA SER A 150 13.16 6.14 -20.47
C SER A 150 12.28 7.39 -20.36
N LEU A 151 12.32 8.13 -19.25
CA LEU A 151 11.62 9.40 -19.09
C LEU A 151 12.09 10.44 -20.12
N ARG A 152 13.41 10.54 -20.38
CA ARG A 152 13.97 11.43 -21.42
C ARG A 152 13.55 11.02 -22.83
N TYR A 153 13.42 9.71 -23.08
CA TYR A 153 12.85 9.22 -24.34
C TYR A 153 11.43 9.71 -24.54
N VAL A 154 10.56 9.44 -23.57
CA VAL A 154 9.14 9.87 -23.64
C VAL A 154 9.04 11.38 -23.81
N ALA A 155 9.84 12.16 -23.08
CA ALA A 155 9.88 13.63 -23.21
C ALA A 155 10.31 14.12 -24.61
N SER A 156 11.03 13.28 -25.36
CA SER A 156 11.45 13.59 -26.74
C SER A 156 10.34 13.34 -27.79
N LEU A 157 9.31 12.57 -27.41
CA LEU A 157 8.19 12.23 -28.29
C LEU A 157 7.18 13.39 -28.35
N LYS A 158 6.82 13.79 -29.57
CA LYS A 158 5.92 14.95 -29.80
C LYS A 158 4.43 14.62 -29.75
N ASN A 159 4.09 13.34 -29.73
CA ASN A 159 2.71 12.86 -29.73
C ASN A 159 2.12 12.67 -28.33
N TYR A 160 2.87 13.02 -27.27
CA TYR A 160 2.37 13.01 -25.89
C TYR A 160 2.43 14.40 -25.27
N SER A 161 1.36 14.80 -24.57
CA SER A 161 1.22 16.17 -24.07
C SER A 161 1.92 16.41 -22.72
N ASN A 162 1.80 15.46 -21.82
CA ASN A 162 2.34 15.51 -20.45
C ASN A 162 2.78 14.10 -20.04
N ILE A 163 3.74 14.03 -19.11
CA ILE A 163 4.28 12.77 -18.61
C ILE A 163 3.92 12.62 -17.14
N GLY A 164 3.21 11.55 -16.79
CA GLY A 164 2.98 11.10 -15.42
C GLY A 164 3.83 9.89 -15.08
N VAL A 165 4.04 9.67 -13.78
CA VAL A 165 4.68 8.46 -13.27
C VAL A 165 3.71 7.77 -12.32
N LEU A 166 3.59 6.44 -12.47
CA LEU A 166 2.84 5.57 -11.58
C LEU A 166 3.73 4.42 -11.14
N ALA A 167 3.92 4.24 -9.82
CA ALA A 167 4.79 3.18 -9.34
C ALA A 167 4.28 2.58 -8.02
N PHE A 168 4.41 1.26 -7.86
CA PHE A 168 3.96 0.54 -6.67
C PHE A 168 5.05 -0.36 -6.08
N GLY A 169 5.02 -0.50 -4.76
CA GLY A 169 5.89 -1.39 -4.01
C GLY A 169 7.38 -1.02 -4.09
N HIS A 170 8.25 -1.99 -3.99
CA HIS A 170 9.70 -1.82 -4.04
C HIS A 170 10.22 -1.07 -5.27
N PRO A 171 9.75 -1.36 -6.50
CA PRO A 171 10.18 -0.63 -7.69
C PRO A 171 9.87 0.86 -7.66
N SER A 172 8.95 1.32 -6.84
CA SER A 172 8.67 2.75 -6.71
C SER A 172 9.86 3.55 -6.16
N THR A 173 10.83 2.92 -5.49
CA THR A 173 12.10 3.55 -5.11
C THR A 173 12.83 4.14 -6.33
N ILE A 174 12.86 3.39 -7.44
CA ILE A 174 13.45 3.83 -8.71
C ILE A 174 12.70 5.06 -9.25
N ALA A 175 11.37 4.99 -9.22
CA ALA A 175 10.52 6.07 -9.70
C ALA A 175 10.65 7.35 -8.85
N TRP A 176 10.72 7.23 -7.51
CA TRP A 176 11.00 8.35 -6.61
C TRP A 176 12.32 9.04 -6.95
N GLN A 177 13.39 8.26 -7.13
CA GLN A 177 14.71 8.80 -7.48
C GLN A 177 14.67 9.52 -8.84
N ALA A 178 14.05 8.90 -9.85
CA ALA A 178 13.94 9.49 -11.17
C ALA A 178 13.10 10.77 -11.17
N VAL A 179 11.93 10.78 -10.53
CA VAL A 179 11.05 11.95 -10.42
C VAL A 179 11.72 13.12 -9.67
N ALA A 180 12.54 12.81 -8.66
CA ALA A 180 13.28 13.82 -7.91
C ALA A 180 14.45 14.43 -8.69
N THR A 181 14.88 13.81 -9.79
CA THR A 181 16.10 14.19 -10.53
C THR A 181 15.90 14.41 -12.04
N GLU A 182 14.65 14.33 -12.52
CA GLU A 182 14.25 14.66 -13.90
C GLU A 182 13.14 15.72 -13.89
N GLU A 183 13.29 16.75 -14.74
CA GLU A 183 12.40 17.92 -14.75
C GLU A 183 11.12 17.73 -15.60
N ASN A 184 11.06 16.68 -16.43
CA ASN A 184 10.00 16.50 -17.41
C ASN A 184 8.76 15.76 -16.90
N VAL A 185 8.65 15.51 -15.58
CA VAL A 185 7.51 14.82 -14.97
C VAL A 185 6.47 15.83 -14.51
N SER A 186 5.26 15.70 -15.01
CA SER A 186 4.13 16.60 -14.67
C SER A 186 3.50 16.28 -13.33
N CYS A 187 3.44 15.01 -12.95
CA CYS A 187 2.96 14.54 -11.64
C CYS A 187 3.32 13.06 -11.43
N ALA A 188 3.29 12.62 -10.18
CA ALA A 188 3.60 11.23 -9.82
C ALA A 188 2.63 10.66 -8.78
N VAL A 189 2.31 9.38 -8.93
CA VAL A 189 1.57 8.58 -7.93
C VAL A 189 2.46 7.44 -7.49
N PHE A 190 2.64 7.32 -6.18
CA PHE A 190 3.43 6.25 -5.56
C PHE A 190 2.54 5.44 -4.63
N GLY A 191 2.63 4.12 -4.74
CA GLY A 191 1.90 3.19 -3.87
C GLY A 191 2.84 2.33 -3.03
N PHE A 192 2.50 2.09 -1.77
CA PHE A 192 3.18 1.19 -0.84
C PHE A 192 4.67 1.44 -0.62
N ASN A 193 5.16 2.64 -0.91
CA ASN A 193 6.57 2.97 -0.67
C ASN A 193 6.77 4.47 -0.39
N ALA A 194 7.21 4.78 0.81
CA ALA A 194 7.64 6.11 1.26
C ALA A 194 9.07 6.10 1.81
N GLY A 195 9.86 5.05 1.51
CA GLY A 195 11.18 4.82 2.08
C GLY A 195 11.14 4.12 3.43
N TRP A 196 12.19 4.35 4.24
CA TRP A 196 12.36 3.81 5.60
C TRP A 196 12.60 2.30 5.67
N LYS A 197 13.03 1.66 4.57
CA LYS A 197 13.34 0.22 4.53
C LYS A 197 14.51 -0.16 5.46
N SER A 198 15.44 0.74 5.69
CA SER A 198 16.52 0.56 6.67
C SER A 198 16.01 0.45 8.11
N TYR A 199 14.77 0.86 8.36
CA TYR A 199 14.11 0.82 9.67
C TYR A 199 13.19 -0.39 9.85
N ASP A 200 13.23 -1.37 8.96
CA ASP A 200 12.46 -2.61 9.11
C ASP A 200 12.69 -3.20 10.51
N ASN A 201 11.61 -3.52 11.21
CA ASN A 201 11.56 -3.97 12.62
C ASN A 201 11.93 -2.91 13.69
N TYR A 202 12.16 -1.65 13.32
CA TYR A 202 12.35 -0.53 14.25
C TYR A 202 11.12 0.39 14.21
N PHE A 203 10.15 0.13 15.05
CA PHE A 203 8.90 0.88 15.06
C PHE A 203 9.08 2.29 15.61
N LYS A 204 8.59 3.30 14.90
CA LYS A 204 8.72 4.74 15.22
C LYS A 204 8.30 5.07 16.66
N TYR A 205 7.26 4.43 17.13
CA TYR A 205 6.70 4.70 18.46
C TYR A 205 7.15 3.70 19.54
N SER A 206 8.17 2.89 19.25
CA SER A 206 8.81 2.04 20.25
C SER A 206 9.53 2.87 21.33
N THR A 207 9.82 2.25 22.46
CA THR A 207 10.70 2.81 23.49
C THR A 207 12.15 2.35 23.30
N THR A 208 12.42 1.49 22.32
CA THR A 208 13.78 1.08 21.98
C THR A 208 14.54 2.21 21.30
N SER A 209 15.85 2.24 21.48
CA SER A 209 16.72 3.18 20.75
C SER A 209 16.64 2.93 19.25
N GLU A 210 16.86 3.99 18.46
CA GLU A 210 16.98 3.85 17.01
C GLU A 210 18.17 2.96 16.62
N PRO A 211 18.11 2.32 15.42
CA PRO A 211 19.16 1.42 14.99
C PRO A 211 20.49 2.15 14.77
N LEU A 212 21.58 1.50 15.16
CA LEU A 212 22.91 1.91 14.75
C LEU A 212 23.21 1.30 13.38
N PHE A 213 23.16 2.11 12.35
CA PHE A 213 23.42 1.68 11.00
C PHE A 213 24.92 1.48 10.72
N SER A 214 25.26 0.40 10.01
CA SER A 214 26.59 0.22 9.43
C SER A 214 26.86 1.25 8.33
N SER A 215 28.12 1.43 7.95
CA SER A 215 28.50 2.30 6.83
C SER A 215 27.74 1.95 5.55
N ASP A 216 27.52 0.67 5.28
CA ASP A 216 26.87 0.19 4.05
C ASP A 216 25.37 0.49 4.02
N VAL A 217 24.71 0.40 5.18
CA VAL A 217 23.33 0.85 5.34
C VAL A 217 23.22 2.38 5.24
N LEU A 218 24.16 3.14 5.82
CA LEU A 218 24.19 4.60 5.71
C LEU A 218 24.35 5.09 4.26
N LYS A 219 25.17 4.38 3.43
CA LYS A 219 25.27 4.66 1.99
C LYS A 219 23.96 4.41 1.28
N PHE A 220 23.24 3.32 1.64
CA PHE A 220 21.92 3.03 1.10
C PHE A 220 20.91 4.12 1.51
N VAL A 221 20.83 4.49 2.78
CA VAL A 221 19.92 5.54 3.27
C VAL A 221 20.15 6.87 2.56
N ALA A 222 21.40 7.29 2.42
CA ALA A 222 21.73 8.59 1.81
C ALA A 222 21.57 8.59 0.29
N GLY A 223 21.89 7.48 -0.36
CA GLY A 223 22.03 7.42 -1.81
C GLY A 223 20.90 6.72 -2.56
N VAL A 224 20.02 5.98 -1.87
CA VAL A 224 18.97 5.18 -2.50
C VAL A 224 17.60 5.45 -1.91
N GLU A 225 17.48 5.56 -0.59
CA GLU A 225 16.17 5.63 0.06
C GLU A 225 15.37 6.89 -0.28
N VAL A 226 14.06 6.71 -0.38
CA VAL A 226 13.09 7.73 -0.81
C VAL A 226 13.20 9.02 0.00
N GLN A 227 13.32 8.93 1.33
CA GLN A 227 13.39 10.11 2.21
C GLN A 227 14.58 11.02 1.93
N SER A 228 15.60 10.53 1.23
CA SER A 228 16.75 11.33 0.80
C SER A 228 16.49 12.08 -0.51
N TYR A 229 15.54 11.63 -1.31
CA TYR A 229 15.20 12.21 -2.62
C TYR A 229 14.02 13.17 -2.57
N VAL A 230 13.08 12.95 -1.68
CA VAL A 230 11.77 13.60 -1.68
C VAL A 230 11.82 15.14 -1.63
N ALA A 231 12.84 15.72 -0.99
CA ALA A 231 13.03 17.18 -0.95
C ALA A 231 13.39 17.80 -2.32
N HIS A 232 13.81 16.97 -3.29
CA HIS A 232 14.14 17.39 -4.64
C HIS A 232 12.98 17.23 -5.63
N VAL A 233 11.85 16.65 -5.19
CA VAL A 233 10.67 16.50 -6.05
C VAL A 233 10.08 17.86 -6.38
N SER A 234 9.85 18.10 -7.68
CA SER A 234 9.36 19.38 -8.21
C SER A 234 7.95 19.33 -8.82
N CYS A 235 7.31 18.15 -8.82
CA CYS A 235 5.97 17.96 -9.37
C CYS A 235 4.97 17.52 -8.29
N PRO A 236 3.65 17.66 -8.52
CA PRO A 236 2.61 17.14 -7.65
C PRO A 236 2.75 15.63 -7.39
N VAL A 237 2.50 15.23 -6.14
CA VAL A 237 2.61 13.83 -5.69
C VAL A 237 1.35 13.38 -4.96
N LEU A 238 0.91 12.16 -5.28
CA LEU A 238 -0.07 11.41 -4.50
C LEU A 238 0.58 10.14 -3.97
N LEU A 239 0.55 9.93 -2.65
CA LEU A 239 1.00 8.72 -1.98
C LEU A 239 -0.21 7.88 -1.57
N LEU A 240 -0.26 6.65 -2.05
CA LEU A 240 -1.34 5.70 -1.77
C LEU A 240 -0.78 4.50 -1.01
N SER A 241 -1.49 4.04 0.01
CA SER A 241 -1.14 2.79 0.69
C SER A 241 -2.34 2.19 1.41
N SER A 242 -2.13 1.05 2.03
CA SER A 242 -3.04 0.47 3.00
C SER A 242 -2.46 0.56 4.40
N THR A 243 -3.32 0.66 5.41
CA THR A 243 -2.86 0.82 6.80
C THR A 243 -2.12 -0.39 7.35
N ASN A 244 -2.31 -1.57 6.76
CA ASN A 244 -1.71 -2.82 7.20
C ASN A 244 -0.71 -3.41 6.18
N SER A 245 -0.16 -2.55 5.31
CA SER A 245 0.89 -2.97 4.38
C SER A 245 2.17 -3.36 5.12
N ARG A 246 2.80 -4.46 4.66
CA ARG A 246 4.11 -4.91 5.14
C ARG A 246 5.27 -4.18 4.46
N GLU A 247 5.00 -3.59 3.31
CA GLU A 247 6.00 -2.90 2.48
C GLU A 247 6.08 -1.41 2.79
N PHE A 248 5.22 -0.90 3.68
CA PHE A 248 5.02 0.51 3.90
C PHE A 248 5.08 0.87 5.38
N ASP A 249 6.02 1.71 5.76
CA ASP A 249 6.07 2.29 7.11
C ASP A 249 5.03 3.41 7.23
N LEU A 250 3.82 3.05 7.67
CA LEU A 250 2.70 3.96 7.86
C LEU A 250 3.04 5.12 8.81
N ASP A 251 3.81 4.82 9.86
CA ASP A 251 4.12 5.80 10.91
C ASP A 251 5.13 6.86 10.45
N ARG A 252 6.00 6.53 9.48
CA ARG A 252 7.02 7.44 8.94
C ARG A 252 6.65 8.04 7.59
N ALA A 253 5.58 7.56 6.96
CA ALA A 253 5.18 8.00 5.62
C ALA A 253 5.00 9.53 5.53
N TYR A 254 4.36 10.12 6.54
CA TYR A 254 4.16 11.56 6.56
C TYR A 254 5.45 12.35 6.76
N ALA A 255 6.43 11.78 7.46
CA ALA A 255 7.77 12.37 7.58
C ALA A 255 8.51 12.43 6.23
N THR A 256 8.17 11.57 5.29
CA THR A 256 8.64 11.66 3.90
C THR A 256 7.92 12.77 3.15
N ILE A 257 6.61 12.72 3.10
CA ILE A 257 5.78 13.65 2.32
C ILE A 257 5.93 15.10 2.79
N SER A 258 6.09 15.33 4.10
CA SER A 258 6.30 16.67 4.66
C SER A 258 7.61 17.36 4.23
N ARG A 259 8.55 16.62 3.62
CA ARG A 259 9.79 17.18 3.06
C ARG A 259 9.61 17.73 1.64
N ILE A 260 8.50 17.44 0.98
CA ILE A 260 8.16 18.08 -0.29
C ILE A 260 7.93 19.56 -0.06
N ASN A 261 8.43 20.41 -0.95
CA ASN A 261 8.24 21.85 -0.85
C ASN A 261 6.73 22.19 -0.73
N GLU A 262 6.35 22.99 0.26
CA GLU A 262 4.94 23.35 0.55
C GLU A 262 4.16 23.95 -0.63
N LYS A 263 4.86 24.55 -1.62
CA LYS A 263 4.26 25.09 -2.84
C LYS A 263 3.82 23.98 -3.81
N ILE A 264 4.38 22.78 -3.67
CA ILE A 264 4.06 21.61 -4.48
C ILE A 264 2.90 20.87 -3.83
N TYR A 265 1.91 20.48 -4.62
CA TYR A 265 0.81 19.68 -4.11
C TYR A 265 1.32 18.29 -3.72
N SER A 266 1.03 17.87 -2.51
CA SER A 266 1.26 16.51 -2.06
C SER A 266 0.07 16.04 -1.21
N ASN A 267 -0.32 14.79 -1.36
CA ASN A 267 -1.40 14.19 -0.59
C ASN A 267 -1.12 12.72 -0.28
N VAL A 268 -1.74 12.24 0.79
CA VAL A 268 -1.65 10.86 1.25
C VAL A 268 -3.04 10.30 1.47
N ASN A 269 -3.29 9.08 0.98
CA ASN A 269 -4.51 8.36 1.30
C ASN A 269 -4.21 6.90 1.68
N TYR A 270 -4.98 6.37 2.64
CA TYR A 270 -4.86 5.01 3.15
C TYR A 270 -6.16 4.23 2.99
N SER A 271 -6.05 3.01 2.45
CA SER A 271 -7.09 1.99 2.49
C SER A 271 -7.09 1.34 3.89
N VAL A 272 -8.11 1.65 4.69
CA VAL A 272 -8.13 1.32 6.12
C VAL A 272 -8.38 -0.16 6.36
N ASN A 273 -7.54 -0.81 7.18
CA ASN A 273 -7.50 -2.24 7.49
C ASN A 273 -7.18 -3.15 6.30
N TYR A 274 -6.94 -2.60 5.11
CA TYR A 274 -6.47 -3.36 3.96
C TYR A 274 -4.98 -3.70 4.11
N ARG A 275 -4.56 -4.78 3.47
CA ARG A 275 -3.19 -5.27 3.47
C ARG A 275 -2.67 -5.38 2.05
N ASP A 276 -1.64 -4.57 1.73
CA ASP A 276 -0.95 -4.55 0.42
C ASP A 276 -1.90 -4.44 -0.80
N VAL A 277 -3.11 -3.90 -0.61
CA VAL A 277 -4.15 -3.69 -1.62
C VAL A 277 -4.78 -2.32 -1.42
N LEU A 278 -5.16 -1.64 -2.48
CA LEU A 278 -5.92 -0.39 -2.42
C LEU A 278 -7.43 -0.65 -2.45
N ASP A 279 -8.19 0.17 -1.72
CA ASP A 279 -9.64 0.21 -1.87
C ASP A 279 -10.05 1.03 -3.11
N LYS A 280 -11.32 0.91 -3.49
CA LYS A 280 -11.84 1.65 -4.64
C LYS A 280 -11.69 3.17 -4.50
N ALA A 281 -11.81 3.71 -3.30
CA ALA A 281 -11.67 5.16 -3.07
C ALA A 281 -10.25 5.64 -3.40
N SER A 282 -9.23 4.88 -2.99
CA SER A 282 -7.83 5.19 -3.32
C SER A 282 -7.56 5.11 -4.82
N TYR A 283 -8.20 4.17 -5.52
CA TYR A 283 -8.11 4.11 -6.97
C TYR A 283 -8.82 5.32 -7.63
N ASP A 284 -10.01 5.69 -7.18
CA ASP A 284 -10.72 6.86 -7.68
C ASP A 284 -9.91 8.15 -7.45
N ASP A 285 -9.17 8.25 -6.34
CA ASP A 285 -8.24 9.35 -6.06
C ASP A 285 -7.09 9.40 -7.08
N LEU A 286 -6.53 8.25 -7.44
CA LEU A 286 -5.49 8.16 -8.48
C LEU A 286 -6.01 8.73 -9.81
N VAL A 287 -7.20 8.30 -10.23
CA VAL A 287 -7.82 8.77 -11.49
C VAL A 287 -8.09 10.27 -11.44
N GLN A 288 -8.63 10.79 -10.34
CA GLN A 288 -8.90 12.23 -10.19
C GLN A 288 -7.59 13.04 -10.15
N PHE A 289 -6.56 12.54 -9.47
CA PHE A 289 -5.26 13.19 -9.41
C PHE A 289 -4.63 13.33 -10.81
N PHE A 290 -4.60 12.26 -11.59
CA PHE A 290 -4.11 12.32 -12.97
C PHE A 290 -4.99 13.21 -13.87
N LYS A 291 -6.31 13.21 -13.67
CA LYS A 291 -7.21 14.10 -14.39
C LYS A 291 -6.81 15.57 -14.19
N VAL A 292 -6.53 15.97 -12.93
CA VAL A 292 -6.17 17.37 -12.62
C VAL A 292 -4.76 17.71 -13.06
N PHE A 293 -3.76 16.87 -12.74
CA PHE A 293 -2.36 17.24 -12.93
C PHE A 293 -1.76 16.77 -14.26
N LEU A 294 -2.29 15.71 -14.86
CA LEU A 294 -1.74 15.15 -16.11
C LEU A 294 -2.58 15.55 -17.32
N LYS A 295 -3.90 15.38 -17.28
CA LYS A 295 -4.80 15.86 -18.35
C LYS A 295 -5.04 17.37 -18.34
N LYS A 296 -4.79 18.03 -17.20
CA LYS A 296 -5.14 19.44 -16.95
C LYS A 296 -6.66 19.71 -17.00
N GLU A 297 -7.45 18.70 -16.66
CA GLU A 297 -8.91 18.78 -16.56
C GLU A 297 -9.32 18.87 -15.09
N GLY A 298 -10.05 19.93 -14.71
CA GLY A 298 -10.40 20.21 -13.32
C GLY A 298 -9.47 21.22 -12.65
N LYS A 299 -9.67 21.45 -11.36
CA LYS A 299 -8.92 22.43 -10.57
C LYS A 299 -8.19 21.76 -9.41
N ARG A 300 -7.02 22.31 -9.04
CA ARG A 300 -6.29 21.88 -7.84
C ARG A 300 -7.15 21.97 -6.58
N THR A 301 -8.09 22.91 -6.51
CA THR A 301 -9.05 23.07 -5.42
C THR A 301 -10.06 21.92 -5.31
N ASP A 302 -10.17 21.09 -6.36
CA ASP A 302 -11.01 19.89 -6.33
C ASP A 302 -10.36 18.76 -5.49
N LEU A 303 -9.07 18.90 -5.17
CA LEU A 303 -8.28 17.95 -4.40
C LEU A 303 -7.97 18.56 -3.03
N SER A 304 -8.52 17.99 -1.96
CA SER A 304 -8.26 18.42 -0.58
C SER A 304 -6.84 18.01 -0.12
N LYS A 305 -6.30 18.69 0.89
CA LYS A 305 -5.01 18.34 1.48
C LYS A 305 -4.81 18.71 2.96
N ASP A 306 -5.54 19.66 3.47
CA ASP A 306 -5.24 20.25 4.79
C ASP A 306 -6.05 19.60 5.91
N ILE A 307 -5.48 18.59 6.54
CA ILE A 307 -6.04 17.95 7.74
C ILE A 307 -4.91 17.66 8.74
N ASP A 308 -5.10 18.07 9.98
CA ASP A 308 -4.14 17.89 11.07
C ASP A 308 -4.81 17.23 12.29
N VAL A 309 -4.08 16.38 12.99
CA VAL A 309 -4.53 15.68 14.20
C VAL A 309 -3.57 15.93 15.34
N LYS A 310 -4.11 16.37 16.49
CA LYS A 310 -3.36 16.55 17.73
C LYS A 310 -4.00 15.78 18.86
N THR A 311 -3.20 15.30 19.79
CA THR A 311 -3.67 14.49 20.91
C THR A 311 -3.14 15.00 22.25
N GLU A 312 -3.99 15.01 23.27
CA GLU A 312 -3.63 15.38 24.64
C GLU A 312 -4.31 14.42 25.63
N VAL A 313 -3.66 14.11 26.75
CA VAL A 313 -4.31 13.35 27.84
C VAL A 313 -4.88 14.32 28.85
N LYS A 314 -6.19 14.24 29.09
CA LYS A 314 -6.90 15.02 30.12
C LYS A 314 -7.87 14.13 30.89
N ASN A 315 -7.82 14.21 32.21
CA ASN A 315 -8.75 13.49 33.10
C ASN A 315 -8.85 11.97 32.77
N GLY A 316 -7.72 11.34 32.41
CA GLY A 316 -7.66 9.92 32.09
C GLY A 316 -8.24 9.53 30.72
N LYS A 317 -8.61 10.50 29.90
CA LYS A 317 -9.03 10.31 28.50
C LYS A 317 -8.00 10.88 27.54
N VAL A 318 -8.00 10.41 26.31
CA VAL A 318 -7.27 11.04 25.21
C VAL A 318 -8.24 11.99 24.51
N GLU A 319 -7.95 13.28 24.56
CA GLU A 319 -8.60 14.29 23.74
C GLU A 319 -7.90 14.38 22.40
N ILE A 320 -8.65 14.28 21.32
CA ILE A 320 -8.16 14.36 19.95
C ILE A 320 -8.77 15.57 19.28
N THR A 321 -7.92 16.44 18.79
CA THR A 321 -8.30 17.61 18.01
C THR A 321 -7.99 17.37 16.54
N VAL A 322 -9.02 17.35 15.69
CA VAL A 322 -8.85 17.33 14.24
C VAL A 322 -9.17 18.71 13.70
N SER A 323 -8.26 19.28 12.90
CA SER A 323 -8.46 20.59 12.28
C SER A 323 -8.27 20.54 10.78
N THR A 324 -9.09 21.29 10.04
CA THR A 324 -8.99 21.44 8.60
C THR A 324 -9.30 22.85 8.15
N LYS A 325 -8.64 23.29 7.08
CA LYS A 325 -8.91 24.55 6.41
C LYS A 325 -9.88 24.39 5.23
N GLU A 326 -10.22 23.17 4.87
CA GLU A 326 -11.20 22.89 3.83
C GLU A 326 -12.58 23.41 4.23
N GLU A 327 -13.24 24.15 3.33
CA GLU A 327 -14.47 24.87 3.68
C GLU A 327 -15.71 23.99 3.60
N ASP A 328 -15.74 23.05 2.66
CA ASP A 328 -16.89 22.18 2.42
C ASP A 328 -16.44 20.80 1.94
N PHE A 329 -16.75 19.78 2.71
CA PHE A 329 -16.39 18.40 2.41
C PHE A 329 -17.53 17.44 2.81
N LYS A 330 -17.49 16.22 2.25
CA LYS A 330 -18.58 15.23 2.40
C LYS A 330 -18.54 14.53 3.75
N SER A 331 -17.35 14.11 4.19
CA SER A 331 -17.22 13.39 5.46
C SER A 331 -15.85 13.58 6.10
N LEU A 332 -15.82 13.46 7.44
CA LEU A 332 -14.61 13.41 8.24
C LEU A 332 -14.72 12.23 9.21
N CYS A 333 -13.79 11.27 9.07
CA CYS A 333 -13.70 10.10 9.93
C CYS A 333 -12.44 10.17 10.79
N LEU A 334 -12.56 9.86 12.07
CA LEU A 334 -11.44 9.63 12.97
C LEU A 334 -11.29 8.13 13.21
N TYR A 335 -10.08 7.62 13.03
CA TYR A 335 -9.69 6.23 13.28
C TYR A 335 -8.74 6.13 14.47
N CYS A 336 -8.85 5.04 15.20
CA CYS A 336 -8.00 4.70 16.33
C CYS A 336 -7.55 3.24 16.24
N ALA A 337 -6.32 2.97 16.67
CA ALA A 337 -5.80 1.64 16.97
C ALA A 337 -5.04 1.68 18.29
N GLU A 338 -4.93 0.55 18.99
CA GLU A 338 -4.23 0.44 20.27
C GLU A 338 -3.10 -0.57 20.23
N GLU A 339 -2.13 -0.41 21.13
CA GLU A 339 -1.12 -1.37 21.55
C GLU A 339 -0.10 -1.78 20.48
N GLN A 340 -0.53 -2.11 19.27
CA GLN A 340 0.34 -2.69 18.25
C GLN A 340 1.33 -1.65 17.70
N LEU A 341 2.61 -1.81 18.08
CA LEU A 341 3.70 -0.96 17.58
C LEU A 341 3.97 -1.20 16.10
N ASP A 342 3.81 -2.43 15.64
CA ASP A 342 3.90 -2.81 14.23
C ASP A 342 2.66 -2.31 13.48
N PRO A 343 2.78 -1.33 12.57
CA PRO A 343 1.63 -0.80 11.83
C PRO A 343 0.87 -1.87 11.05
N ALA A 344 1.58 -2.88 10.51
CA ALA A 344 0.98 -3.94 9.71
C ALA A 344 0.01 -4.85 10.50
N LYS A 345 0.05 -4.79 11.83
CA LYS A 345 -0.79 -5.59 12.74
C LYS A 345 -1.90 -4.79 13.42
N ARG A 346 -2.00 -3.48 13.17
CA ARG A 346 -3.00 -2.64 13.81
C ARG A 346 -4.40 -2.95 13.30
N SER A 347 -5.37 -2.94 14.20
CA SER A 347 -6.79 -2.92 13.84
C SER A 347 -7.31 -1.50 14.03
N TRP A 348 -7.70 -0.87 12.95
CA TRP A 348 -8.22 0.49 12.96
C TRP A 348 -9.72 0.48 13.17
N GLU A 349 -10.19 1.07 14.26
CA GLU A 349 -11.60 1.26 14.57
C GLU A 349 -12.01 2.70 14.22
N LYS A 350 -13.13 2.86 13.51
CA LYS A 350 -13.73 4.16 13.26
C LYS A 350 -14.40 4.66 14.52
N LEU A 351 -13.83 5.67 15.18
CA LEU A 351 -14.36 6.24 16.39
C LEU A 351 -15.61 7.09 16.13
N LYS A 352 -15.54 7.92 15.11
CA LYS A 352 -16.63 8.83 14.77
C LYS A 352 -16.54 9.28 13.32
N GLU A 353 -17.70 9.56 12.75
CA GLU A 353 -17.85 10.13 11.42
C GLU A 353 -18.76 11.35 11.50
N TYR A 354 -18.33 12.44 10.91
CA TYR A 354 -19.14 13.62 10.65
C TYR A 354 -19.53 13.65 9.17
N SER A 355 -20.83 13.75 8.90
CA SER A 355 -21.34 13.91 7.55
C SER A 355 -21.60 15.40 7.26
N ASN A 356 -21.18 15.85 6.07
CA ASN A 356 -21.28 17.24 5.62
C ASN A 356 -20.73 18.26 6.64
N PRO A 357 -19.53 18.02 7.19
CA PRO A 357 -18.93 18.98 8.10
C PRO A 357 -18.47 20.22 7.35
N LYS A 358 -18.12 21.27 8.09
CA LYS A 358 -17.58 22.53 7.56
C LYS A 358 -16.18 22.77 8.11
N LYS A 359 -15.46 23.72 7.53
CA LYS A 359 -14.18 24.21 8.05
C LYS A 359 -14.25 24.41 9.57
N GLY A 360 -13.27 23.88 10.27
CA GLY A 360 -13.24 24.06 11.73
C GLY A 360 -12.31 23.12 12.47
N VAL A 361 -12.57 23.07 13.76
CA VAL A 361 -11.89 22.22 14.71
C VAL A 361 -12.91 21.25 15.28
N TYR A 362 -12.58 19.98 15.27
CA TYR A 362 -13.43 18.87 15.74
C TYR A 362 -12.75 18.22 16.93
N LEU A 363 -13.49 18.11 18.03
CA LEU A 363 -13.02 17.51 19.27
C LEU A 363 -13.61 16.12 19.43
N PHE A 364 -12.75 15.18 19.79
CA PHE A 364 -13.11 13.80 20.09
C PHE A 364 -12.53 13.41 21.43
N GLU A 365 -13.19 12.48 22.10
CA GLU A 365 -12.66 11.84 23.30
C GLU A 365 -12.51 10.36 23.05
N TYR A 366 -11.40 9.80 23.52
CA TYR A 366 -11.13 8.38 23.48
C TYR A 366 -10.82 7.84 24.87
N ILE A 367 -11.52 6.76 25.23
CA ILE A 367 -11.30 6.05 26.49
C ILE A 367 -10.48 4.80 26.14
N PRO A 368 -9.23 4.67 26.64
CA PRO A 368 -8.38 3.53 26.30
C PRO A 368 -8.87 2.23 26.99
N TYR A 369 -8.47 1.09 26.44
CA TYR A 369 -8.61 -0.19 27.13
C TYR A 369 -7.73 -0.21 28.38
N LYS A 370 -8.20 -0.89 29.45
CA LYS A 370 -7.57 -0.88 30.77
C LYS A 370 -6.09 -1.27 30.81
N ASP A 371 -5.65 -2.15 29.92
CA ASP A 371 -4.28 -2.67 29.86
C ASP A 371 -3.45 -2.01 28.74
N SER A 372 -4.06 -1.16 27.93
CA SER A 372 -3.37 -0.42 26.85
C SER A 372 -2.53 0.72 27.41
N LYS A 373 -1.36 0.94 26.81
CA LYS A 373 -0.42 2.03 27.17
C LYS A 373 -0.18 3.03 26.04
N ILE A 374 -0.67 2.74 24.86
CA ILE A 374 -0.49 3.58 23.67
C ILE A 374 -1.68 3.42 22.74
N ALA A 375 -2.12 4.52 22.17
CA ALA A 375 -3.08 4.53 21.08
C ALA A 375 -2.58 5.39 19.92
N PHE A 376 -3.03 5.03 18.73
CA PHE A 376 -2.68 5.67 17.47
C PHE A 376 -3.95 6.26 16.85
N PHE A 377 -3.83 7.42 16.24
CA PHE A 377 -4.96 8.13 15.65
C PHE A 377 -4.58 8.70 14.30
N PHE A 378 -5.49 8.67 13.35
CA PHE A 378 -5.44 9.48 12.14
C PHE A 378 -6.86 9.85 11.70
N ALA A 379 -6.98 10.92 10.95
CA ALA A 379 -8.23 11.34 10.36
C ALA A 379 -8.20 11.14 8.84
N LYS A 380 -9.35 10.75 8.27
CA LYS A 380 -9.59 10.65 6.82
C LYS A 380 -10.74 11.57 6.45
N MET A 381 -10.50 12.46 5.52
CA MET A 381 -11.47 13.42 5.00
C MET A 381 -11.81 13.06 3.55
N GLU A 382 -13.08 13.09 3.20
CA GLU A 382 -13.59 12.93 1.84
C GLU A 382 -14.25 14.24 1.40
N ASN A 383 -13.79 14.84 0.32
CA ASN A 383 -14.41 16.04 -0.21
C ASN A 383 -15.67 15.73 -1.06
N ARG A 384 -16.33 16.76 -1.60
CA ARG A 384 -17.61 16.60 -2.32
C ARG A 384 -17.53 15.77 -3.59
N ASN A 385 -16.39 15.77 -4.25
CA ASN A 385 -16.17 14.99 -5.48
C ASN A 385 -15.67 13.56 -5.21
N GLY A 386 -15.55 13.16 -3.93
CA GLY A 386 -15.11 11.83 -3.52
C GLY A 386 -13.60 11.70 -3.29
N PHE A 387 -12.79 12.74 -3.58
CA PHE A 387 -11.34 12.69 -3.33
C PHE A 387 -11.05 12.66 -1.83
N THR A 388 -10.08 11.83 -1.42
CA THR A 388 -9.78 11.59 -0.01
C THR A 388 -8.38 12.06 0.39
N THR A 389 -8.25 12.43 1.67
CA THR A 389 -7.00 12.86 2.29
C THR A 389 -6.90 12.27 3.69
N CYS A 390 -5.75 11.70 4.03
CA CYS A 390 -5.46 11.26 5.39
C CYS A 390 -4.46 12.20 6.07
N SER A 391 -4.62 12.37 7.38
CA SER A 391 -3.62 13.05 8.22
C SER A 391 -2.40 12.16 8.49
N ASP A 392 -1.38 12.74 9.14
CA ASP A 392 -0.34 11.95 9.82
C ASP A 392 -0.96 11.00 10.85
N VAL A 393 -0.28 9.89 11.10
CA VAL A 393 -0.57 9.01 12.23
C VAL A 393 0.13 9.56 13.47
N VAL A 394 -0.66 9.95 14.46
CA VAL A 394 -0.16 10.42 15.74
C VAL A 394 -0.36 9.36 16.81
N ALA A 395 0.65 9.16 17.65
CA ALA A 395 0.58 8.25 18.79
C ALA A 395 0.48 9.02 20.10
N LYS A 396 -0.29 8.49 21.04
CA LYS A 396 -0.36 9.00 22.40
C LYS A 396 -0.15 7.88 23.40
N ARG A 397 0.84 8.05 24.28
CA ARG A 397 1.05 7.20 25.44
C ARG A 397 0.24 7.76 26.62
N PHE A 398 -0.28 6.87 27.43
CA PHE A 398 -1.01 7.19 28.66
C PHE A 398 -0.65 6.20 29.76
N GLU A 399 -0.86 6.60 31.01
CA GLU A 399 -0.69 5.73 32.17
C GLU A 399 -2.02 5.04 32.51
N ALA A 400 -1.93 3.84 33.06
CA ALA A 400 -3.09 2.98 33.39
C ALA A 400 -4.01 3.52 34.52
N THR A 401 -3.80 4.73 35.00
CA THR A 401 -4.60 5.43 36.05
C THR A 401 -5.84 6.11 35.52
N ALA A 402 -6.27 5.78 34.29
CA ALA A 402 -7.50 6.33 33.74
C ALA A 402 -8.71 6.02 34.63
N SER A 403 -9.45 7.03 35.02
CA SER A 403 -10.67 6.89 35.83
C SER A 403 -11.80 6.16 35.09
N GLN A 404 -11.69 6.04 33.78
CA GLN A 404 -12.58 5.29 32.90
C GLN A 404 -11.75 4.44 31.94
N VAL A 405 -12.12 3.17 31.79
CA VAL A 405 -11.43 2.23 30.90
C VAL A 405 -12.44 1.36 30.17
N GLN A 406 -12.10 0.98 28.94
CA GLN A 406 -12.86 -0.04 28.23
C GLN A 406 -12.54 -1.42 28.79
N LEU A 407 -13.55 -2.28 28.86
CA LEU A 407 -13.40 -3.66 29.28
C LEU A 407 -13.19 -4.58 28.09
N LYS A 408 -12.74 -5.79 28.38
CA LYS A 408 -12.57 -6.86 27.39
C LYS A 408 -13.86 -7.14 26.62
N GLN A 409 -13.73 -7.34 25.32
CA GLN A 409 -14.82 -7.58 24.39
C GLN A 409 -14.69 -9.00 23.80
N ASN A 410 -15.75 -9.79 23.92
CA ASN A 410 -15.78 -11.11 23.28
C ASN A 410 -16.34 -11.06 21.86
N ILE A 411 -17.10 -10.04 21.51
CA ILE A 411 -17.71 -9.90 20.19
C ILE A 411 -16.71 -9.24 19.23
N ILE A 412 -16.23 -10.01 18.26
CA ILE A 412 -15.36 -9.53 17.19
C ILE A 412 -16.20 -8.83 16.12
N TYR A 413 -17.30 -9.48 15.71
CA TYR A 413 -18.24 -8.94 14.72
C TYR A 413 -19.68 -9.35 15.02
N SER A 414 -20.59 -8.42 14.82
CA SER A 414 -22.03 -8.70 14.69
C SER A 414 -22.66 -7.66 13.78
N SER A 415 -23.49 -8.11 12.86
CA SER A 415 -24.24 -7.22 11.93
C SER A 415 -25.17 -6.23 12.63
N ARG A 416 -25.45 -6.43 13.93
CA ARG A 416 -26.25 -5.52 14.78
C ARG A 416 -25.45 -4.33 15.31
N ILE A 417 -24.11 -4.42 15.30
CA ILE A 417 -23.22 -3.33 15.75
C ILE A 417 -22.86 -2.50 14.53
N LYS A 418 -23.31 -1.24 14.50
CA LYS A 418 -23.07 -0.33 13.37
C LYS A 418 -21.58 -0.03 13.21
N GLY A 419 -21.08 -0.15 11.98
CA GLY A 419 -19.69 0.19 11.63
C GLY A 419 -18.68 -0.91 11.95
N ASN A 420 -19.09 -2.04 12.53
CA ASN A 420 -18.20 -3.12 12.92
C ASN A 420 -17.61 -3.86 11.70
N GLU A 421 -18.26 -3.79 10.55
CA GLU A 421 -17.77 -4.28 9.26
C GLU A 421 -16.48 -3.62 8.79
N SER A 422 -16.24 -2.36 9.17
CA SER A 422 -15.05 -1.59 8.77
C SER A 422 -13.74 -2.13 9.38
N ALA A 423 -13.82 -3.03 10.36
CA ALA A 423 -12.65 -3.72 10.93
C ALA A 423 -12.21 -4.93 10.11
N PHE A 424 -12.91 -5.26 9.03
CA PHE A 424 -12.57 -6.34 8.11
C PHE A 424 -12.05 -5.80 6.79
N ALA A 425 -11.13 -6.55 6.19
CA ALA A 425 -10.57 -6.33 4.86
C ALA A 425 -10.64 -7.61 4.02
N PRO A 426 -10.43 -7.53 2.70
CA PRO A 426 -10.26 -8.71 1.87
C PRO A 426 -9.08 -9.56 2.36
N PHE A 427 -9.25 -10.88 2.34
CA PHE A 427 -8.26 -11.86 2.76
C PHE A 427 -7.79 -12.68 1.56
N ASP A 428 -6.53 -12.50 1.16
CA ASP A 428 -5.86 -13.41 0.24
C ASP A 428 -5.07 -14.43 1.07
N GLU A 429 -5.36 -15.72 0.92
CA GLU A 429 -4.71 -16.81 1.66
C GLU A 429 -3.20 -16.84 1.42
N ASN A 430 -2.74 -16.43 0.25
CA ASN A 430 -1.33 -16.49 -0.08
C ASN A 430 -0.49 -15.44 0.65
N PHE A 431 -1.08 -14.42 1.30
CA PHE A 431 -0.34 -13.29 1.89
C PHE A 431 0.84 -12.81 1.02
N ALA A 432 0.85 -13.26 -0.23
CA ALA A 432 1.81 -12.83 -1.21
C ALA A 432 1.57 -11.34 -1.44
N LEU A 433 2.62 -10.63 -1.71
CA LEU A 433 2.58 -9.33 -2.34
C LEU A 433 1.40 -9.31 -3.29
N ALA A 434 0.51 -8.33 -3.11
CA ALA A 434 -0.70 -8.24 -3.91
C ALA A 434 -0.39 -8.66 -5.33
N LYS A 435 -0.98 -9.76 -5.73
CA LYS A 435 -1.08 -10.03 -7.16
C LYS A 435 -1.79 -8.81 -7.68
N GLU A 436 -1.02 -7.98 -8.35
CA GLU A 436 -1.44 -6.83 -9.10
C GLU A 436 -2.77 -6.23 -8.65
N LEU A 437 -2.77 -4.98 -8.29
CA LEU A 437 -3.94 -4.24 -7.84
C LEU A 437 -5.12 -4.57 -8.78
N ASP A 438 -5.94 -5.52 -8.39
CA ASP A 438 -7.15 -5.85 -9.12
C ASP A 438 -8.17 -4.73 -8.83
N VAL A 439 -8.15 -3.70 -9.65
CA VAL A 439 -9.07 -2.54 -9.56
C VAL A 439 -10.51 -2.94 -9.86
N ASN A 440 -10.72 -4.06 -10.55
CA ASN A 440 -12.03 -4.66 -10.77
C ASN A 440 -12.42 -5.58 -9.62
N ALA A 441 -11.47 -5.95 -8.76
CA ALA A 441 -11.80 -6.62 -7.54
C ALA A 441 -12.77 -5.72 -6.79
N ASN A 442 -14.00 -6.14 -6.76
CA ASN A 442 -14.97 -5.63 -5.83
C ASN A 442 -14.54 -6.00 -4.39
N GLY A 443 -13.26 -5.75 -4.07
CA GLY A 443 -12.61 -6.05 -2.80
C GLY A 443 -13.25 -5.37 -1.59
N GLN A 444 -14.37 -4.70 -1.78
CA GLN A 444 -15.13 -4.13 -0.69
C GLN A 444 -15.85 -5.22 0.10
N ILE A 445 -15.74 -5.13 1.41
CA ILE A 445 -16.55 -5.94 2.30
C ILE A 445 -18.03 -5.56 2.09
N LYS A 446 -18.83 -6.53 1.67
CA LYS A 446 -20.26 -6.33 1.39
C LYS A 446 -21.09 -6.79 2.57
N LYS A 447 -21.94 -5.90 3.10
CA LYS A 447 -23.00 -6.29 4.03
C LYS A 447 -24.21 -6.76 3.24
N VAL A 448 -24.51 -8.04 3.35
CA VAL A 448 -25.56 -8.69 2.55
C VAL A 448 -26.59 -9.41 3.43
N LYS A 449 -27.79 -9.64 2.89
CA LYS A 449 -28.79 -10.49 3.54
C LYS A 449 -28.42 -11.96 3.36
N GLY A 450 -28.35 -12.68 4.47
CA GLY A 450 -28.25 -14.14 4.50
C GLY A 450 -29.60 -14.79 4.72
N ALA A 451 -29.60 -16.01 5.26
CA ALA A 451 -30.81 -16.76 5.59
C ALA A 451 -31.75 -15.97 6.50
N LEU A 452 -33.05 -16.18 6.32
CA LEU A 452 -34.12 -15.56 7.13
C LEU A 452 -34.05 -14.02 7.16
N GLY A 453 -33.35 -13.38 6.22
CA GLY A 453 -33.22 -11.93 6.12
C GLY A 453 -32.24 -11.29 7.10
N PHE A 454 -31.50 -12.05 7.89
CA PHE A 454 -30.44 -11.51 8.76
C PHE A 454 -29.21 -11.14 7.94
N TYR A 455 -28.57 -10.03 8.31
CA TYR A 455 -27.40 -9.52 7.62
C TYR A 455 -26.12 -10.17 8.15
N GLY A 456 -25.12 -10.28 7.28
CA GLY A 456 -23.74 -10.59 7.60
C GLY A 456 -22.79 -9.92 6.59
N ILE A 457 -21.53 -10.27 6.63
CA ILE A 457 -20.49 -9.77 5.72
C ILE A 457 -19.98 -10.89 4.82
N THR A 458 -19.55 -10.50 3.63
CA THR A 458 -18.92 -11.37 2.65
C THR A 458 -17.90 -10.61 1.81
N ASN A 459 -16.96 -11.36 1.25
CA ASN A 459 -16.04 -10.90 0.22
C ASN A 459 -15.63 -12.10 -0.65
N GLU A 460 -15.42 -11.92 -1.93
CA GLU A 460 -15.04 -12.98 -2.85
C GLU A 460 -13.64 -13.56 -2.63
N TYR A 461 -12.71 -12.75 -2.08
CA TYR A 461 -11.34 -13.17 -1.72
C TYR A 461 -11.20 -13.64 -0.28
N GLY A 462 -12.29 -13.67 0.49
CA GLY A 462 -12.25 -13.91 1.92
C GLY A 462 -12.27 -12.63 2.75
N LEU A 463 -12.23 -12.81 4.07
CA LEU A 463 -12.34 -11.76 5.08
C LEU A 463 -11.17 -11.88 6.06
N ILE A 464 -10.51 -10.79 6.42
CA ILE A 464 -9.51 -10.74 7.48
C ILE A 464 -9.78 -9.59 8.45
N THR A 465 -9.48 -9.80 9.72
CA THR A 465 -9.46 -8.75 10.74
C THR A 465 -8.28 -8.90 11.68
N PHE A 466 -7.65 -7.79 12.02
CA PHE A 466 -6.56 -7.71 13.00
C PHE A 466 -7.06 -7.43 14.43
N LYS A 467 -8.36 -7.35 14.63
CA LYS A 467 -9.00 -7.05 15.92
C LYS A 467 -8.50 -7.93 17.06
N ILE A 468 -8.35 -9.22 16.80
CA ILE A 468 -7.94 -10.20 17.81
C ILE A 468 -6.49 -10.05 18.26
N GLY A 469 -5.66 -9.31 17.55
CA GLY A 469 -4.31 -8.92 17.98
C GLY A 469 -4.29 -7.83 19.06
N GLN A 470 -5.41 -7.19 19.35
CA GLN A 470 -5.55 -6.23 20.45
C GLN A 470 -5.99 -6.94 21.74
N SER A 471 -5.39 -6.61 22.88
CA SER A 471 -5.71 -7.22 24.19
C SER A 471 -7.20 -7.15 24.54
N LYS A 472 -7.89 -6.11 24.09
CA LYS A 472 -9.34 -5.94 24.24
C LYS A 472 -10.17 -7.07 23.63
N TYR A 473 -9.73 -7.62 22.50
CA TYR A 473 -10.41 -8.68 21.74
C TYR A 473 -9.66 -10.01 21.76
N HIS A 474 -8.49 -10.05 22.39
CA HIS A 474 -7.65 -11.24 22.41
C HIS A 474 -8.30 -12.35 23.24
N PRO A 475 -8.37 -13.61 22.76
CA PRO A 475 -9.02 -14.69 23.47
C PRO A 475 -8.25 -15.14 24.71
N SER A 476 -8.94 -15.78 25.65
CA SER A 476 -8.28 -16.61 26.66
C SER A 476 -7.86 -17.95 26.04
N GLU A 477 -6.91 -18.66 26.65
CA GLU A 477 -6.42 -19.96 26.15
C GLU A 477 -7.51 -21.04 26.05
N GLN A 478 -8.56 -20.96 26.86
CA GLN A 478 -9.69 -21.89 26.82
C GLN A 478 -10.83 -21.45 25.89
N ALA A 479 -10.74 -20.25 25.32
CA ALA A 479 -11.79 -19.74 24.48
C ALA A 479 -11.98 -20.59 23.22
N MET A 480 -13.22 -20.70 22.80
CA MET A 480 -13.58 -21.26 21.49
C MET A 480 -14.09 -20.12 20.60
N LEU A 481 -13.67 -20.12 19.36
CA LEU A 481 -14.25 -19.20 18.36
C LEU A 481 -15.63 -19.75 17.94
N MET A 482 -16.64 -18.91 18.03
CA MET A 482 -17.99 -19.19 17.53
C MET A 482 -18.34 -18.19 16.43
N PHE A 483 -18.96 -18.66 15.35
CA PHE A 483 -19.45 -17.80 14.28
C PHE A 483 -20.62 -18.43 13.55
N ASP A 484 -21.46 -17.60 12.94
CA ASP A 484 -22.54 -18.03 12.07
C ASP A 484 -22.10 -17.94 10.61
N ALA A 485 -22.27 -19.03 9.86
CA ALA A 485 -22.00 -19.10 8.43
C ALA A 485 -23.28 -19.44 7.66
N TYR A 486 -23.50 -18.74 6.56
CA TYR A 486 -24.57 -19.02 5.60
C TYR A 486 -23.97 -19.27 4.22
N LEU A 487 -24.17 -20.48 3.69
CA LEU A 487 -23.74 -20.89 2.36
C LEU A 487 -24.98 -21.39 1.58
N PRO A 488 -25.57 -20.57 0.71
CA PRO A 488 -26.81 -20.93 0.02
C PRO A 488 -26.68 -22.22 -0.83
N ASN A 489 -25.52 -22.44 -1.41
CA ASN A 489 -25.22 -23.59 -2.25
C ASN A 489 -24.47 -24.73 -1.52
N GLY A 490 -24.25 -24.58 -0.20
CA GLY A 490 -23.35 -25.44 0.54
C GLY A 490 -21.89 -25.23 0.12
N GLY A 491 -20.99 -25.97 0.74
CA GLY A 491 -19.55 -25.92 0.45
C GLY A 491 -18.68 -25.94 1.69
N GLU A 492 -17.39 -25.71 1.50
CA GLU A 492 -16.43 -25.60 2.59
C GLU A 492 -16.26 -24.14 2.98
N VAL A 493 -16.33 -23.85 4.30
CA VAL A 493 -15.88 -22.60 4.90
C VAL A 493 -14.63 -22.87 5.72
N SER A 494 -13.61 -22.09 5.48
CA SER A 494 -12.34 -22.10 6.22
C SER A 494 -12.30 -20.91 7.17
N VAL A 495 -11.86 -21.16 8.40
CA VAL A 495 -11.52 -20.11 9.36
C VAL A 495 -10.04 -20.23 9.72
N SER A 496 -9.32 -19.13 9.63
CA SER A 496 -7.87 -19.10 9.77
C SER A 496 -7.44 -18.15 10.88
N LEU A 497 -6.47 -18.56 11.68
CA LEU A 497 -5.75 -17.71 12.63
C LEU A 497 -4.33 -17.49 12.12
N VAL A 498 -3.91 -16.25 12.07
CA VAL A 498 -2.55 -15.87 11.68
C VAL A 498 -1.77 -15.55 12.95
N ALA A 499 -0.66 -16.24 13.14
CA ALA A 499 0.24 -16.02 14.28
C ALA A 499 1.61 -15.51 13.79
N ASP A 500 2.17 -14.55 14.51
CA ASP A 500 3.54 -14.09 14.32
C ASP A 500 4.50 -15.01 15.10
N VAL A 501 5.18 -15.87 14.38
CA VAL A 501 6.15 -16.81 14.95
C VAL A 501 7.54 -16.38 14.50
N ASP A 502 8.28 -15.77 15.43
CA ASP A 502 9.66 -15.30 15.25
C ASP A 502 9.86 -14.38 14.02
N GLY A 503 8.92 -13.42 13.88
CA GLY A 503 8.92 -12.46 12.76
C GLY A 503 8.35 -13.00 11.45
N SER A 504 7.88 -14.26 11.46
CA SER A 504 7.23 -14.88 10.30
C SER A 504 5.75 -15.14 10.60
N PHE A 505 4.88 -14.76 9.67
CA PHE A 505 3.46 -15.06 9.78
C PHE A 505 3.17 -16.50 9.37
N LYS A 506 2.55 -17.25 10.29
CA LYS A 506 2.06 -18.60 10.02
C LYS A 506 0.55 -18.64 10.10
N THR A 507 -0.08 -19.27 9.11
CA THR A 507 -1.53 -19.44 9.04
C THR A 507 -1.92 -20.82 9.54
N TYR A 508 -2.89 -20.88 10.44
CA TYR A 508 -3.47 -22.10 11.00
C TYR A 508 -4.96 -22.11 10.65
N THR A 509 -5.44 -23.13 9.97
CA THR A 509 -6.79 -23.20 9.42
C THR A 509 -7.60 -24.36 9.99
N ALA A 510 -8.87 -24.10 10.26
CA ALA A 510 -9.89 -25.12 10.51
C ALA A 510 -10.96 -25.04 9.42
N LYS A 511 -11.44 -26.19 8.95
CA LYS A 511 -12.37 -26.33 7.83
C LYS A 511 -13.67 -26.96 8.26
N PHE A 512 -14.79 -26.48 7.67
CA PHE A 512 -16.14 -26.94 7.96
C PHE A 512 -16.90 -27.16 6.65
N ASN A 513 -17.45 -28.34 6.47
CA ASN A 513 -18.41 -28.61 5.40
C ASN A 513 -19.80 -28.16 5.83
N VAL A 514 -20.38 -27.24 5.11
CA VAL A 514 -21.68 -26.65 5.37
C VAL A 514 -22.66 -27.13 4.30
N VAL A 515 -23.81 -27.66 4.73
CA VAL A 515 -24.84 -28.11 3.80
C VAL A 515 -25.59 -26.92 3.18
N SER A 516 -26.06 -27.09 1.96
CA SER A 516 -26.87 -26.07 1.27
C SER A 516 -28.20 -25.85 1.98
N GLY A 517 -28.75 -24.65 1.86
CA GLY A 517 -30.08 -24.34 2.37
C GLY A 517 -30.21 -22.89 2.83
N ASN A 518 -31.44 -22.47 3.10
CA ASN A 518 -31.72 -21.12 3.63
C ASN A 518 -31.63 -21.09 5.17
N ILE A 519 -30.47 -21.49 5.70
CA ILE A 519 -30.22 -21.62 7.14
C ILE A 519 -28.84 -21.09 7.52
N TRP A 520 -28.74 -20.47 8.70
CA TRP A 520 -27.46 -20.15 9.34
C TRP A 520 -26.94 -21.36 10.10
N HIS A 521 -25.67 -21.68 9.89
CA HIS A 521 -24.96 -22.72 10.64
C HIS A 521 -24.11 -22.08 11.72
N ASN A 522 -24.38 -22.41 13.00
CA ASN A 522 -23.58 -21.97 14.11
C ASN A 522 -22.39 -22.94 14.27
N LEU A 523 -21.20 -22.45 14.02
CA LEU A 523 -19.96 -23.21 14.02
C LEU A 523 -19.10 -22.82 15.22
N LYS A 524 -18.44 -23.82 15.84
CA LYS A 524 -17.52 -23.63 16.96
C LYS A 524 -16.21 -24.33 16.68
N VAL A 525 -15.13 -23.67 17.01
CA VAL A 525 -13.77 -24.19 16.79
C VAL A 525 -12.90 -23.92 17.99
N SER A 526 -12.24 -24.97 18.49
CA SER A 526 -11.26 -24.88 19.57
C SER A 526 -9.86 -24.63 19.05
N LEU A 527 -8.97 -24.13 19.92
CA LEU A 527 -7.56 -23.88 19.60
C LEU A 527 -6.89 -25.06 18.87
N LYS A 528 -7.10 -26.27 19.36
CA LYS A 528 -6.46 -27.49 18.83
C LYS A 528 -6.92 -27.87 17.42
N SER A 529 -8.03 -27.33 16.96
CA SER A 529 -8.58 -27.60 15.62
C SER A 529 -7.87 -26.80 14.52
N PHE A 530 -7.15 -25.74 14.89
CA PHE A 530 -6.39 -24.93 13.95
C PHE A 530 -5.04 -25.58 13.65
N LYS A 531 -4.77 -25.84 12.37
CA LYS A 531 -3.56 -26.52 11.90
C LYS A 531 -2.93 -25.81 10.72
N THR A 532 -1.60 -25.88 10.60
CA THR A 532 -0.90 -25.50 9.37
C THR A 532 -1.17 -26.52 8.25
N GLU A 533 -0.76 -26.23 7.03
CA GLU A 533 -0.84 -27.18 5.91
C GLU A 533 -0.08 -28.49 6.20
N GLU A 534 1.04 -28.42 6.93
CA GLU A 534 1.81 -29.58 7.38
C GLU A 534 1.19 -30.33 8.57
N GLY A 535 0.02 -29.89 9.05
CA GLY A 535 -0.73 -30.53 10.13
C GLY A 535 -0.31 -30.14 11.55
N MET A 536 0.58 -29.17 11.73
CA MET A 536 0.97 -28.67 13.05
C MET A 536 -0.16 -27.88 13.70
N SER A 537 -0.57 -28.24 14.90
CA SER A 537 -1.62 -27.53 15.64
C SER A 537 -1.12 -26.24 16.27
N LEU A 538 -1.99 -25.23 16.33
CA LEU A 538 -1.78 -24.01 17.10
C LEU A 538 -1.75 -24.36 18.60
N LYS A 539 -0.70 -23.92 19.30
CA LYS A 539 -0.47 -24.28 20.72
C LYS A 539 -1.04 -23.25 21.70
N SER A 540 -1.06 -21.99 21.31
CA SER A 540 -1.50 -20.87 22.15
C SER A 540 -2.04 -19.75 21.26
N TYR A 541 -2.94 -18.94 21.79
CA TYR A 541 -3.40 -17.72 21.12
C TYR A 541 -2.42 -16.54 21.27
N GLU A 542 -1.43 -16.63 22.15
CA GLU A 542 -0.56 -15.51 22.57
C GLU A 542 0.02 -14.68 21.40
N LYS A 543 0.46 -15.37 20.35
CA LYS A 543 1.06 -14.71 19.16
C LYS A 543 0.08 -14.51 18.01
N VAL A 544 -1.21 -14.79 18.22
CA VAL A 544 -2.22 -14.63 17.16
C VAL A 544 -2.54 -13.15 16.98
N CYS A 545 -2.42 -12.68 15.74
CA CYS A 545 -2.62 -11.27 15.38
C CYS A 545 -3.78 -11.02 14.42
N ALA A 546 -4.25 -12.03 13.67
CA ALA A 546 -5.36 -11.88 12.75
C ALA A 546 -6.26 -13.12 12.68
N LEU A 547 -7.52 -12.87 12.30
CA LEU A 547 -8.56 -13.87 12.05
C LEU A 547 -9.07 -13.70 10.62
N GLY A 548 -9.10 -14.80 9.86
CA GLY A 548 -9.58 -14.80 8.49
C GLY A 548 -10.71 -15.80 8.26
N PHE A 549 -11.50 -15.55 7.22
CA PHE A 549 -12.53 -16.46 6.69
C PHE A 549 -12.43 -16.54 5.18
N SER A 550 -12.53 -17.73 4.63
CA SER A 550 -12.62 -17.95 3.19
C SER A 550 -13.59 -19.09 2.87
N SER A 551 -14.00 -19.23 1.62
CA SER A 551 -14.87 -20.32 1.18
C SER A 551 -14.67 -20.58 -0.31
N ASN A 552 -14.89 -21.83 -0.71
CA ASN A 552 -14.93 -22.24 -2.10
C ASN A 552 -16.30 -21.98 -2.79
N SER A 553 -17.25 -21.39 -2.07
CA SER A 553 -18.56 -21.02 -2.58
C SER A 553 -19.04 -19.68 -2.01
N LYS A 554 -20.18 -19.18 -2.49
CA LYS A 554 -20.78 -17.96 -1.91
C LYS A 554 -21.10 -18.20 -0.44
N TYR A 555 -20.64 -17.30 0.40
CA TYR A 555 -20.79 -17.38 1.86
C TYR A 555 -21.11 -16.02 2.47
N VAL A 556 -21.68 -16.05 3.67
CA VAL A 556 -21.90 -14.86 4.51
C VAL A 556 -21.56 -15.23 5.94
N ILE A 557 -20.78 -14.39 6.62
CA ILE A 557 -20.38 -14.56 8.03
C ILE A 557 -21.11 -13.56 8.91
N ASN A 558 -21.54 -14.00 10.10
CA ASN A 558 -22.12 -13.15 11.13
C ASN A 558 -21.75 -13.67 12.53
N ASN A 559 -22.03 -12.85 13.56
CA ASN A 559 -21.90 -13.18 14.98
C ASN A 559 -20.58 -13.89 15.33
N VAL A 560 -19.46 -13.26 14.99
CA VAL A 560 -18.11 -13.78 15.31
C VAL A 560 -17.75 -13.37 16.72
N LEU A 561 -17.54 -14.33 17.61
CA LEU A 561 -17.24 -14.08 19.03
C LEU A 561 -16.44 -15.21 19.67
N TRP A 562 -15.79 -14.89 20.79
CA TRP A 562 -15.18 -15.84 21.70
C TRP A 562 -16.18 -16.32 22.76
N VAL A 563 -16.26 -17.62 23.02
CA VAL A 563 -17.11 -18.25 24.04
C VAL A 563 -16.28 -19.12 24.95
#